data_bf566581cac9fcfdc2071946e21b7f54
#
_entry.id   bf566581cac9fcfdc2071946e21b7f54
#
_cell.length_a   1.000
_cell.length_b   1.000
_cell.length_c   1.000
_cell.angle_alpha   90.00
_cell.angle_beta   90.00
_cell.angle_gamma   90.00
#
_symmetry.space_group_name_H-M   'P 1'
#
loop_
_entity.id
_entity.type
_entity.pdbx_description
1 polymer ?
#
loop_
_entity_poly.entity_id
_entity_poly.type
_entity_poly.pdbx_seq_one_letter_code
_entity_poly.pdbx_strand_id
1 'polypeptide(L)' 'MKKYEAKTVEAAVELACEDLMMERESLMYEVTMEKKGLFSKKAEIMVFDLSDV' A
#
# COMPACT_ATOMS: atom_id res chain seq x y z
N MET A 1 3.33 4.56 10.97
CA MET A 1 2.62 4.53 9.68
C MET A 1 3.62 4.63 8.53
N LYS A 2 3.43 3.82 7.51
CA LYS A 2 4.30 3.82 6.35
C LYS A 2 3.47 4.00 5.09
N LYS A 3 4.03 4.68 4.12
CA LYS A 3 3.41 4.85 2.81
C LYS A 3 4.11 3.99 1.79
N TYR A 4 3.33 3.36 0.94
CA TYR A 4 3.84 2.56 -0.15
C TYR A 4 3.22 3.04 -1.44
N GLU A 5 4.01 3.08 -2.48
CA GLU A 5 3.60 3.59 -3.77
C GLU A 5 3.96 2.59 -4.86
N ALA A 6 3.02 2.36 -5.75
CA ALA A 6 3.21 1.44 -6.85
C ALA A 6 2.27 1.82 -7.99
N LYS A 7 2.27 1.03 -9.05
CA LYS A 7 1.42 1.30 -10.19
C LYS A 7 -0.06 1.03 -9.90
N THR A 8 -0.33 0.08 -8.99
CA THR A 8 -1.69 -0.26 -8.62
C THR A 8 -1.77 -0.42 -7.11
N VAL A 9 -3.00 -0.38 -6.58
CA VAL A 9 -3.21 -0.61 -5.16
C VAL A 9 -2.72 -2.00 -4.77
N GLU A 10 -3.00 -3.01 -5.59
CA GLU A 10 -2.57 -4.37 -5.30
C GLU A 10 -1.05 -4.48 -5.23
N ALA A 11 -0.36 -3.85 -6.16
CA ALA A 11 1.11 -3.86 -6.16
C ALA A 11 1.66 -3.16 -4.91
N ALA A 12 1.04 -2.05 -4.51
CA ALA A 12 1.46 -1.34 -3.30
C ALA A 12 1.25 -2.21 -2.06
N VAL A 13 0.13 -2.92 -2.00
CA VAL A 13 -0.15 -3.83 -0.89
C VAL A 13 0.88 -4.96 -0.85
N GLU A 14 1.22 -5.51 -1.99
CA GLU A 14 2.24 -6.56 -2.06
C GLU A 14 3.59 -6.07 -1.57
N LEU A 15 3.97 -4.86 -1.98
CA LEU A 15 5.22 -4.27 -1.50
C LEU A 15 5.22 -4.12 0.02
N ALA A 16 4.10 -3.65 0.57
CA ALA A 16 3.97 -3.50 2.01
C ALA A 16 4.06 -4.84 2.72
N CYS A 17 3.41 -5.86 2.18
CA CYS A 17 3.43 -7.19 2.78
C CYS A 17 4.85 -7.76 2.80
N GLU A 18 5.59 -7.59 1.73
CA GLU A 18 6.97 -8.07 1.66
C GLU A 18 7.87 -7.32 2.62
N ASP A 19 7.72 -6.00 2.65
CA ASP A 19 8.56 -5.17 3.50
C ASP A 19 8.32 -5.41 4.99
N LEU A 20 7.07 -5.62 5.36
CA LEU A 20 6.69 -5.84 6.75
C LEU A 20 6.61 -7.32 7.12
N MET A 21 6.79 -8.20 6.15
CA MET A 21 6.69 -9.65 6.34
C MET A 21 5.34 -10.03 6.93
N MET A 22 4.27 -9.45 6.41
CA MET A 22 2.91 -9.70 6.86
C MET A 22 2.07 -10.25 5.72
N GLU A 23 1.00 -10.95 6.09
CA GLU A 23 0.05 -11.43 5.10
C GLU A 23 -0.92 -10.31 4.73
N ARG A 24 -1.46 -10.37 3.52
CA ARG A 24 -2.41 -9.35 3.05
C ARG A 24 -3.62 -9.24 3.97
N GLU A 25 -4.08 -10.36 4.50
CA GLU A 25 -5.23 -10.36 5.40
C GLU A 25 -4.95 -9.68 6.73
N SER A 26 -3.69 -9.67 7.14
CA SER A 26 -3.29 -9.04 8.39
C SER A 26 -2.90 -7.57 8.20
N LEU A 27 -2.74 -7.14 6.97
CA LEU A 27 -2.30 -5.78 6.67
C LEU A 27 -3.46 -4.81 6.79
N MET A 28 -3.29 -3.80 7.63
CA MET A 28 -4.26 -2.71 7.74
C MET A 28 -3.74 -1.53 6.97
N TYR A 29 -4.44 -1.14 5.93
CA TYR A 29 -4.00 -0.05 5.08
C TYR A 29 -5.19 0.77 4.58
N GLU A 30 -4.88 1.98 4.11
CA GLU A 30 -5.87 2.86 3.51
C GLU A 30 -5.30 3.38 2.20
N VAL A 31 -6.13 3.41 1.17
CA VAL A 31 -5.74 3.97 -0.11
C VAL A 31 -5.81 5.49 -0.01
N THR A 32 -4.65 6.14 -0.12
CA THR A 32 -4.57 7.60 -0.02
C THR A 32 -4.59 8.28 -1.38
N MET A 33 -4.19 7.55 -2.42
CA MET A 33 -4.18 8.11 -3.76
C MET A 33 -4.27 6.97 -4.78
N GLU A 34 -5.03 7.20 -5.83
CA GLU A 34 -5.09 6.26 -6.94
C GLU A 34 -5.30 7.04 -8.22
N LYS A 35 -4.37 6.90 -9.15
CA LYS A 35 -4.47 7.49 -10.47
C LYS A 35 -4.61 6.41 -11.52
N LYS A 36 -5.64 6.49 -12.32
CA LYS A 36 -5.87 5.57 -13.43
C LYS A 36 -5.82 6.37 -14.71
N GLY A 37 -4.61 6.62 -15.21
CA GLY A 37 -4.42 7.34 -16.46
C GLY A 37 -4.09 6.40 -17.59
N LEU A 38 -4.25 6.89 -18.81
CA LEU A 38 -3.91 6.13 -20.00
C LEU A 38 -2.40 5.90 -20.12
N PHE A 39 -1.62 6.83 -19.62
CA PHE A 39 -0.17 6.79 -19.76
C PHE A 39 0.57 6.69 -18.42
N SER A 40 -0.10 6.94 -17.31
CA SER A 40 0.52 6.81 -16.01
C SER A 40 -0.48 6.28 -15.01
N LYS A 41 -0.12 5.19 -14.38
CA LYS A 41 -0.91 4.60 -13.29
C LYS A 41 -0.07 4.70 -12.02
N LYS A 42 -0.70 5.15 -10.96
CA LYS A 42 0.00 5.30 -9.70
C LYS A 42 -1.00 5.13 -8.57
N ALA A 43 -0.60 4.39 -7.57
CA ALA A 43 -1.43 4.19 -6.38
C ALA A 43 -0.54 4.33 -5.15
N GLU A 44 -1.09 4.94 -4.12
CA GLU A 44 -0.40 5.11 -2.86
C GLU A 44 -1.29 4.61 -1.75
N ILE A 45 -0.72 3.84 -0.86
CA ILE A 45 -1.44 3.35 0.31
C ILE A 45 -0.68 3.74 1.57
N MET A 46 -1.41 3.92 2.64
CA MET A 46 -0.82 4.16 3.95
C MET A 46 -1.11 2.95 4.82
N VAL A 47 -0.07 2.36 5.36
CA VAL A 47 -0.18 1.17 6.20
C VAL A 47 -0.14 1.58 7.66
N PHE A 48 -1.11 1.10 8.42
CA PHE A 48 -1.16 1.33 9.85
C PHE A 48 -0.47 0.17 10.57
N ASP A 49 0.59 0.48 11.27
CA ASP A 49 1.33 -0.52 12.03
C ASP A 49 0.86 -0.50 13.48
N LEU A 50 0.59 -1.68 14.02
CA LEU A 50 0.15 -1.80 15.39
C LEU A 50 1.18 -1.27 16.38
N SER A 51 2.44 -1.28 15.98
CA SER A 51 3.51 -0.77 16.84
C SER A 51 3.52 0.75 16.95
N ASP A 52 2.72 1.43 16.12
CA ASP A 52 2.62 2.89 16.14
C ASP A 52 1.54 3.41 17.09
N VAL A 53 0.94 2.54 17.83
CA VAL A 53 -0.11 2.92 18.77
C VAL A 53 0.49 3.38 20.10
#